data_2e0d262176941583af711b2458f2ac8f
#
_entry.id   2e0d262176941583af711b2458f2ac8f
#
_cell.length_a   1.000
_cell.length_b   1.000
_cell.length_c   1.000
_cell.angle_alpha   90.00
_cell.angle_beta   90.00
_cell.angle_gamma   90.00
#
_symmetry.space_group_name_H-M   'P 1'
#
loop_
_entity.id
_entity.type
_entity.pdbx_description
1 polymer ?
#
loop_
_entity_poly.entity_id
_entity_poly.type
_entity_poly.pdbx_seq_one_letter_code
_entity_poly.pdbx_strand_id
1 'polypeptide(L)'
;MNARMIPDQYEGDKTVIEYAPGMRTIIRDEEWMVKKIETNSLGNKALYCIGISPLVKDKEAIFLTDLEEIQIVNPAEVKLISDSSPLYRRSLLYLESQWRQQIPTDTNIHVGHEAAMDPMPYQLDPAKLALQKPRQRILIADSVGLGKTLEAGILMSELIARGKGKRILVVTVKSMMTQFQKEMWNRFTIPLVRLDSSRIQRIRASLPSNYNPFFYYDKTIVSIDTLKRDVEYRTHLENAYWDIIVIDEAQNVAERGDHQAQRSRLAKLLADRSDTMIMLSATPHDGRAKSFASLMNMLDPTAIANPDDYTPEDIKGLCIRRFKKDVKDQVGGAFLEREVHLERCHASAREEYAYDLFAEMELDMDIGKERGRGHLFKTGLEKSLFSSPAACIKSIDARLAKLN
;
A
#
# COMPACT_ATOMS: atom_id res chain seq x y z
N MET A 1 -35.83 0.54 56.97
CA MET A 1 -35.54 -0.52 57.95
C MET A 1 -34.58 -1.50 57.32
N ASN A 2 -33.54 -1.82 58.03
CA ASN A 2 -32.41 -2.75 57.80
C ASN A 2 -31.20 -2.14 57.06
N ALA A 3 -30.45 -1.36 57.85
CA ALA A 3 -29.02 -1.21 57.72
C ALA A 3 -28.35 -2.52 58.05
N ARG A 4 -27.62 -3.14 57.14
CA ARG A 4 -26.68 -4.18 57.48
C ARG A 4 -25.33 -3.55 57.80
N MET A 5 -24.94 -3.64 59.06
CA MET A 5 -23.63 -3.37 59.58
C MET A 5 -22.63 -4.29 58.84
N ILE A 6 -21.58 -3.67 58.32
CA ILE A 6 -20.35 -4.35 57.88
C ILE A 6 -19.47 -4.44 59.13
N PRO A 7 -18.92 -5.59 59.50
CA PRO A 7 -18.03 -5.70 60.66
C PRO A 7 -16.70 -5.04 60.37
N ASP A 8 -16.31 -4.14 61.27
CA ASP A 8 -14.94 -3.73 61.49
C ASP A 8 -14.13 -4.96 61.91
N GLN A 9 -13.20 -5.42 61.09
CA GLN A 9 -12.03 -6.18 61.48
C GLN A 9 -11.10 -6.38 60.26
N TYR A 10 -10.20 -5.44 60.05
CA TYR A 10 -8.87 -5.75 59.50
C TYR A 10 -7.84 -5.03 60.34
N GLU A 11 -7.48 -5.63 61.48
CA GLU A 11 -6.21 -5.36 62.13
C GLU A 11 -5.09 -5.99 61.30
N GLY A 12 -4.20 -5.14 60.83
CA GLY A 12 -2.77 -5.36 60.81
C GLY A 12 -2.18 -6.43 59.93
N ASP A 13 -1.95 -6.11 58.69
CA ASP A 13 -0.67 -6.50 58.10
C ASP A 13 0.00 -5.21 57.59
N LYS A 14 1.08 -4.77 58.28
CA LYS A 14 1.95 -3.69 57.78
C LYS A 14 2.68 -4.27 56.58
N THR A 15 2.00 -4.34 55.44
CA THR A 15 2.67 -4.57 54.16
C THR A 15 3.72 -3.49 54.03
N VAL A 16 4.98 -3.89 54.02
CA VAL A 16 6.13 -3.01 53.82
C VAL A 16 5.91 -2.37 52.48
N ILE A 17 5.47 -1.13 52.48
CA ILE A 17 5.24 -0.37 51.24
C ILE A 17 6.62 -0.21 50.57
N GLU A 18 6.81 -0.85 49.44
CA GLU A 18 8.03 -0.74 48.65
C GLU A 18 7.82 0.37 47.58
N TYR A 19 8.43 1.51 47.83
CA TYR A 19 8.43 2.59 46.87
C TYR A 19 9.39 2.32 45.71
N ALA A 20 9.02 2.71 44.48
CA ALA A 20 9.87 2.57 43.31
C ALA A 20 9.89 3.88 42.48
N PRO A 21 10.98 4.16 41.80
CA PRO A 21 10.99 5.26 40.81
C PRO A 21 9.92 5.08 39.76
N GLY A 22 9.20 6.17 39.38
CA GLY A 22 8.08 6.18 38.46
C GLY A 22 6.71 5.97 39.13
N MET A 23 6.65 5.59 40.43
CA MET A 23 5.39 5.50 41.16
C MET A 23 4.79 6.90 41.36
N ARG A 24 3.45 6.97 41.29
CA ARG A 24 2.67 8.15 41.64
C ARG A 24 2.20 8.04 43.07
N THR A 25 2.31 9.14 43.76
CA THR A 25 1.92 9.24 45.19
C THR A 25 1.15 10.52 45.39
N ILE A 26 0.21 10.51 46.35
CA ILE A 26 -0.45 11.72 46.86
C ILE A 26 0.23 12.03 48.19
N ILE A 27 0.80 13.22 48.29
CA ILE A 27 1.48 13.73 49.48
C ILE A 27 1.00 15.20 49.67
N ARG A 28 0.45 15.52 50.84
CA ARG A 28 -0.14 16.84 51.17
C ARG A 28 -1.18 17.27 50.14
N ASP A 29 -2.09 16.35 49.78
CA ASP A 29 -3.21 16.53 48.86
C ASP A 29 -2.80 16.84 47.40
N GLU A 30 -1.49 16.72 47.07
CA GLU A 30 -0.97 16.93 45.73
C GLU A 30 -0.35 15.67 45.15
N GLU A 31 -0.43 15.49 43.84
CA GLU A 31 0.10 14.33 43.15
C GLU A 31 1.57 14.53 42.76
N TRP A 32 2.39 13.55 43.11
CA TRP A 32 3.82 13.54 42.90
C TRP A 32 4.28 12.25 42.22
N MET A 33 5.30 12.34 41.37
CA MET A 33 5.99 11.17 40.81
C MET A 33 7.33 11.00 41.48
N VAL A 34 7.59 9.82 42.01
CA VAL A 34 8.88 9.43 42.62
C VAL A 34 9.95 9.34 41.54
N LYS A 35 11.00 10.14 41.63
CA LYS A 35 12.17 10.07 40.74
C LYS A 35 13.29 9.17 41.28
N LYS A 36 13.55 9.29 42.56
CA LYS A 36 14.65 8.61 43.22
C LYS A 36 14.29 8.32 44.70
N ILE A 37 14.84 7.28 45.23
CA ILE A 37 14.67 6.88 46.64
C ILE A 37 16.06 6.76 47.25
N GLU A 38 16.26 7.38 48.39
CA GLU A 38 17.47 7.21 49.20
C GLU A 38 17.07 6.67 50.58
N THR A 39 17.85 5.75 51.11
CA THR A 39 17.69 5.24 52.48
C THR A 39 18.76 5.79 53.33
N ASN A 40 18.40 6.42 54.45
CA ASN A 40 19.37 6.96 55.42
C ASN A 40 19.95 5.82 56.29
N SER A 41 20.96 6.16 57.11
CA SER A 41 21.63 5.24 58.01
C SER A 41 20.72 4.64 59.11
N LEU A 42 19.54 5.21 59.32
CA LEU A 42 18.52 4.79 60.28
C LEU A 42 17.44 3.90 59.62
N GLY A 43 17.52 3.63 58.33
CA GLY A 43 16.57 2.80 57.58
C GLY A 43 15.35 3.58 57.03
N ASN A 44 15.25 4.90 57.29
CA ASN A 44 14.15 5.74 56.78
C ASN A 44 14.40 6.09 55.33
N LYS A 45 13.34 6.13 54.51
CA LYS A 45 13.41 6.44 53.09
C LYS A 45 13.10 7.92 52.83
N ALA A 46 13.90 8.57 51.98
CA ALA A 46 13.64 9.86 51.41
C ALA A 46 13.21 9.71 49.94
N LEU A 47 12.03 10.20 49.61
CA LEU A 47 11.49 10.20 48.24
C LEU A 47 11.79 11.53 47.58
N TYR A 48 12.55 11.48 46.54
CA TYR A 48 12.77 12.63 45.63
C TYR A 48 11.67 12.62 44.58
N CYS A 49 10.81 13.60 44.60
CA CYS A 49 9.60 13.64 43.79
C CYS A 49 9.57 14.87 42.87
N ILE A 50 8.83 14.72 41.77
CA ILE A 50 8.44 15.84 40.92
C ILE A 50 6.93 15.98 40.96
N GLY A 51 6.42 17.21 41.09
CA GLY A 51 5.01 17.51 41.13
C GLY A 51 4.31 17.28 39.79
N ILE A 52 3.11 16.67 39.83
CA ILE A 52 2.28 16.37 38.67
C ILE A 52 1.06 17.29 38.65
N SER A 53 0.38 17.45 39.79
CA SER A 53 -0.83 18.27 39.88
C SER A 53 -0.53 19.77 39.65
N PRO A 54 -1.52 20.55 39.17
CA PRO A 54 -1.30 21.91 38.68
C PRO A 54 -0.57 22.85 39.63
N LEU A 55 -0.81 22.75 40.94
CA LEU A 55 -0.23 23.62 41.96
C LEU A 55 1.28 23.39 42.15
N VAL A 56 1.71 22.14 41.99
CA VAL A 56 3.09 21.71 42.23
C VAL A 56 3.81 21.29 40.94
N LYS A 57 3.20 21.50 39.79
CA LYS A 57 3.70 21.05 38.50
C LYS A 57 5.17 21.40 38.28
N ASP A 58 5.94 20.39 37.92
CA ASP A 58 7.39 20.48 37.62
C ASP A 58 8.26 20.95 38.79
N LYS A 59 7.69 21.11 40.01
CA LYS A 59 8.48 21.41 41.20
C LYS A 59 9.12 20.13 41.74
N GLU A 60 10.36 20.23 42.18
CA GLU A 60 11.06 19.17 42.87
C GLU A 60 10.88 19.29 44.38
N ALA A 61 10.61 18.17 45.06
CA ALA A 61 10.48 18.10 46.50
C ALA A 61 11.08 16.82 47.04
N ILE A 62 11.46 16.81 48.31
CA ILE A 62 11.93 15.63 49.03
C ILE A 62 11.01 15.40 50.20
N PHE A 63 10.45 14.17 50.29
CA PHE A 63 9.58 13.78 51.34
C PHE A 63 10.19 12.60 52.15
N LEU A 64 10.10 12.68 53.43
CA LEU A 64 10.56 11.62 54.35
C LEU A 64 9.38 10.73 54.71
N THR A 65 9.52 9.42 54.46
CA THR A 65 8.42 8.47 54.62
C THR A 65 7.92 8.27 56.03
N ASP A 66 8.69 8.69 57.01
CA ASP A 66 8.37 8.66 58.45
C ASP A 66 7.71 9.94 58.95
N LEU A 67 7.71 10.99 58.17
CA LEU A 67 7.13 12.28 58.55
C LEU A 67 5.91 12.67 57.72
N GLU A 68 5.70 12.01 56.59
CA GLU A 68 4.64 12.32 55.63
C GLU A 68 3.65 11.16 55.50
N GLU A 69 2.39 11.54 55.36
CA GLU A 69 1.35 10.58 55.00
C GLU A 69 1.37 10.43 53.46
N ILE A 70 1.78 9.26 53.00
CA ILE A 70 2.00 8.98 51.58
C ILE A 70 1.00 7.93 51.14
N GLN A 71 0.10 8.32 50.23
CA GLN A 71 -0.83 7.43 49.57
C GLN A 71 -0.28 7.05 48.19
N ILE A 72 -0.17 5.74 47.90
CA ILE A 72 0.21 5.29 46.56
C ILE A 72 -1.01 5.27 45.67
N VAL A 73 -0.88 5.92 44.48
CA VAL A 73 -1.90 5.85 43.44
C VAL A 73 -1.76 4.52 42.73
N ASN A 74 -2.69 3.60 42.99
CA ASN A 74 -2.73 2.30 42.35
C ASN A 74 -3.38 2.43 40.96
N PRO A 75 -2.66 2.16 39.84
CA PRO A 75 -3.24 2.26 38.49
C PRO A 75 -4.47 1.37 38.28
N ALA A 76 -4.57 0.24 39.02
CA ALA A 76 -5.70 -0.66 38.90
C ALA A 76 -7.00 -0.13 39.53
N GLU A 77 -6.91 0.88 40.39
CA GLU A 77 -8.07 1.51 41.06
C GLU A 77 -8.59 2.76 40.33
N VAL A 78 -7.93 3.14 39.23
CA VAL A 78 -8.34 4.28 38.40
C VAL A 78 -9.71 4.03 37.78
N LYS A 79 -10.66 4.89 38.10
CA LYS A 79 -12.02 4.83 37.53
C LYS A 79 -12.15 5.81 36.36
N LEU A 80 -12.76 5.34 35.27
CA LEU A 80 -13.15 6.21 34.19
C LEU A 80 -14.38 7.03 34.61
N ILE A 81 -14.28 8.34 34.56
CA ILE A 81 -15.38 9.26 34.81
C ILE A 81 -15.63 10.09 33.54
N SER A 82 -16.87 10.54 33.34
CA SER A 82 -17.19 11.49 32.27
C SER A 82 -16.39 12.77 32.45
N ASP A 83 -15.67 13.17 31.39
CA ASP A 83 -14.97 14.46 31.37
C ASP A 83 -15.98 15.58 31.05
N SER A 84 -16.33 16.37 32.07
CA SER A 84 -17.18 17.56 31.95
C SER A 84 -16.38 18.86 31.81
N SER A 85 -15.04 18.76 31.69
CA SER A 85 -14.18 19.94 31.59
C SER A 85 -14.35 20.68 30.26
N PRO A 86 -14.07 21.99 30.19
CA PRO A 86 -14.07 22.74 28.94
C PRO A 86 -12.95 22.30 27.99
N LEU A 87 -12.02 21.49 28.48
CA LEU A 87 -10.88 20.94 27.69
C LEU A 87 -11.17 19.57 27.08
N TYR A 88 -12.37 19.02 27.23
CA TYR A 88 -12.75 17.70 26.72
C TYR A 88 -12.31 17.48 25.26
N ARG A 89 -12.59 18.44 24.37
CA ARG A 89 -12.21 18.33 22.95
C ARG A 89 -10.69 18.25 22.74
N ARG A 90 -9.90 18.95 23.57
CA ARG A 90 -8.43 18.90 23.50
C ARG A 90 -7.91 17.56 24.00
N SER A 91 -8.48 17.04 25.09
CA SER A 91 -8.14 15.73 25.64
C SER A 91 -8.46 14.61 24.64
N LEU A 92 -9.65 14.66 24.03
CA LEU A 92 -10.06 13.70 23.00
C LEU A 92 -9.12 13.75 21.80
N LEU A 93 -8.82 14.93 21.29
CA LEU A 93 -7.89 15.09 20.16
C LEU A 93 -6.48 14.57 20.49
N TYR A 94 -6.01 14.81 21.71
CA TYR A 94 -4.73 14.29 22.17
C TYR A 94 -4.72 12.77 22.23
N LEU A 95 -5.75 12.15 22.80
CA LEU A 95 -5.87 10.68 22.89
C LEU A 95 -5.96 10.05 21.49
N GLU A 96 -6.76 10.61 20.60
CA GLU A 96 -6.84 10.15 19.22
C GLU A 96 -5.51 10.29 18.48
N SER A 97 -4.80 11.40 18.69
CA SER A 97 -3.48 11.63 18.11
C SER A 97 -2.47 10.58 18.59
N GLN A 98 -2.46 10.27 19.89
CA GLN A 98 -1.59 9.24 20.45
C GLN A 98 -1.95 7.85 19.88
N TRP A 99 -3.22 7.53 19.78
CA TRP A 99 -3.68 6.27 19.19
C TRP A 99 -3.24 6.11 17.74
N ARG A 100 -3.40 7.16 16.94
CA ARG A 100 -2.98 7.14 15.52
C ARG A 100 -1.47 7.07 15.34
N GLN A 101 -0.69 7.47 16.34
CA GLN A 101 0.77 7.37 16.32
C GLN A 101 1.29 5.99 16.79
N GLN A 102 0.44 5.15 17.39
CA GLN A 102 0.85 3.79 17.76
C GLN A 102 1.08 2.94 16.52
N ILE A 103 2.25 2.32 16.44
CA ILE A 103 2.61 1.40 15.37
C ILE A 103 1.99 0.03 15.68
N PRO A 104 1.06 -0.46 14.82
CA PRO A 104 0.51 -1.81 15.00
C PRO A 104 1.61 -2.88 14.90
N THR A 105 1.66 -3.79 15.86
CA THR A 105 2.66 -4.87 15.92
C THR A 105 2.10 -6.24 15.55
N ASP A 106 0.78 -6.37 15.56
CA ASP A 106 0.07 -7.60 15.18
C ASP A 106 -0.21 -7.68 13.65
N THR A 107 -0.89 -8.73 13.21
CA THR A 107 -1.24 -8.97 11.80
C THR A 107 -2.67 -8.53 11.46
N ASN A 108 -3.37 -7.83 12.37
CA ASN A 108 -4.73 -7.37 12.15
C ASN A 108 -4.75 -6.12 11.26
N ILE A 109 -5.89 -5.87 10.63
CA ILE A 109 -6.13 -4.64 9.89
C ILE A 109 -6.57 -3.54 10.85
N HIS A 110 -5.81 -2.45 10.91
CA HIS A 110 -6.06 -1.33 11.83
C HIS A 110 -6.62 -0.09 11.16
N VAL A 111 -6.09 0.29 9.99
CA VAL A 111 -6.46 1.53 9.30
C VAL A 111 -6.99 1.31 7.90
N GLY A 112 -6.64 0.21 7.25
CA GLY A 112 -7.04 -0.02 5.86
C GLY A 112 -8.56 -0.13 5.67
N HIS A 113 -9.30 -0.56 6.70
CA HIS A 113 -10.76 -0.66 6.69
C HIS A 113 -11.47 0.69 6.94
N GLU A 114 -10.75 1.71 7.42
CA GLU A 114 -11.26 3.09 7.63
C GLU A 114 -11.17 3.96 6.37
N ALA A 115 -10.75 3.38 5.24
CA ALA A 115 -10.68 4.09 3.97
C ALA A 115 -12.06 4.66 3.57
N ALA A 116 -12.06 5.72 2.76
CA ALA A 116 -13.31 6.34 2.26
C ALA A 116 -14.00 5.44 1.22
N MET A 117 -14.44 4.27 1.66
CA MET A 117 -15.15 3.25 0.89
C MET A 117 -15.89 2.30 1.83
N ASP A 118 -16.88 1.57 1.31
CA ASP A 118 -17.50 0.45 2.02
C ASP A 118 -16.67 -0.82 1.71
N PRO A 119 -15.77 -1.24 2.61
CA PRO A 119 -14.88 -2.37 2.34
C PRO A 119 -15.67 -3.68 2.37
N MET A 120 -15.53 -4.47 1.33
CA MET A 120 -16.05 -5.84 1.33
C MET A 120 -15.08 -6.75 2.11
N PRO A 121 -15.58 -7.74 2.88
CA PRO A 121 -14.72 -8.60 3.72
C PRO A 121 -13.57 -9.24 2.94
N TYR A 122 -13.83 -9.70 1.71
CA TYR A 122 -12.80 -10.31 0.85
C TYR A 122 -11.67 -9.35 0.49
N GLN A 123 -11.92 -8.03 0.41
CA GLN A 123 -10.89 -7.04 0.05
C GLN A 123 -9.82 -6.87 1.12
N LEU A 124 -10.09 -7.31 2.35
CA LEU A 124 -9.12 -7.29 3.46
C LEU A 124 -8.16 -8.50 3.42
N ASP A 125 -8.54 -9.59 2.74
CA ASP A 125 -7.78 -10.84 2.77
C ASP A 125 -6.37 -10.74 2.18
N PRO A 126 -6.12 -10.02 1.07
CA PRO A 126 -4.76 -9.86 0.56
C PRO A 126 -3.82 -9.17 1.57
N ALA A 127 -4.34 -8.16 2.28
CA ALA A 127 -3.58 -7.48 3.32
C ALA A 127 -3.31 -8.39 4.53
N LYS A 128 -4.33 -9.13 5.01
CA LYS A 128 -4.16 -10.12 6.09
C LYS A 128 -3.12 -11.18 5.72
N LEU A 129 -3.18 -11.71 4.48
CA LEU A 129 -2.24 -12.72 4.00
C LEU A 129 -0.81 -12.17 3.93
N ALA A 130 -0.64 -10.96 3.41
CA ALA A 130 0.66 -10.33 3.28
C ALA A 130 1.29 -10.00 4.65
N LEU A 131 0.48 -9.50 5.61
CA LEU A 131 0.95 -9.11 6.93
C LEU A 131 1.43 -10.29 7.80
N GLN A 132 1.05 -11.52 7.47
CA GLN A 132 1.56 -12.72 8.14
C GLN A 132 3.04 -13.02 7.84
N LYS A 133 3.61 -12.36 6.81
CA LYS A 133 4.99 -12.58 6.38
C LYS A 133 5.91 -11.46 6.84
N PRO A 134 7.19 -11.75 7.12
CA PRO A 134 8.18 -10.72 7.48
C PRO A 134 8.36 -9.67 6.39
N ARG A 135 8.37 -10.10 5.13
CA ARG A 135 8.37 -9.25 3.93
C ARG A 135 7.04 -9.41 3.20
N GLN A 136 6.37 -8.31 2.99
CA GLN A 136 5.03 -8.28 2.39
C GLN A 136 5.17 -8.31 0.85
N ARG A 137 5.22 -9.52 0.28
CA ARG A 137 5.32 -9.71 -1.16
C ARG A 137 4.15 -10.56 -1.66
N ILE A 138 3.31 -10.01 -2.52
CA ILE A 138 2.06 -10.63 -2.93
C ILE A 138 1.66 -10.25 -4.35
N LEU A 139 1.13 -11.22 -5.10
CA LEU A 139 0.36 -11.01 -6.32
C LEU A 139 -1.13 -11.06 -6.00
N ILE A 140 -1.83 -9.98 -6.25
CA ILE A 140 -3.30 -9.90 -6.19
C ILE A 140 -3.82 -10.11 -7.60
N ALA A 141 -4.37 -11.31 -7.85
CA ALA A 141 -4.76 -11.78 -9.17
C ALA A 141 -6.28 -11.89 -9.36
N ASP A 142 -7.03 -11.12 -8.62
CA ASP A 142 -8.49 -11.11 -8.62
C ASP A 142 -9.07 -10.66 -9.96
N SER A 143 -10.25 -11.18 -10.30
CA SER A 143 -10.98 -10.81 -11.52
C SER A 143 -11.25 -9.32 -11.61
N VAL A 144 -11.43 -8.83 -12.84
CA VAL A 144 -11.81 -7.43 -13.09
C VAL A 144 -13.08 -7.06 -12.32
N GLY A 145 -13.04 -5.92 -11.64
CA GLY A 145 -14.17 -5.37 -10.88
C GLY A 145 -14.26 -5.82 -9.42
N LEU A 146 -13.31 -6.64 -8.91
CA LEU A 146 -13.23 -7.00 -7.49
C LEU A 146 -12.49 -5.96 -6.63
N GLY A 147 -11.81 -4.99 -7.26
CA GLY A 147 -11.20 -3.89 -6.52
C GLY A 147 -9.73 -4.08 -6.17
N LYS A 148 -8.92 -4.72 -7.02
CA LYS A 148 -7.48 -4.92 -6.80
C LYS A 148 -6.73 -3.65 -6.37
N THR A 149 -7.08 -2.50 -6.96
CA THR A 149 -6.49 -1.21 -6.58
C THR A 149 -6.84 -0.83 -5.14
N LEU A 150 -8.06 -1.14 -4.70
CA LEU A 150 -8.50 -0.92 -3.32
C LEU A 150 -7.78 -1.86 -2.34
N GLU A 151 -7.64 -3.13 -2.71
CA GLU A 151 -6.90 -4.12 -1.94
C GLU A 151 -5.42 -3.73 -1.75
N ALA A 152 -4.79 -3.21 -2.81
CA ALA A 152 -3.46 -2.64 -2.72
C ALA A 152 -3.42 -1.40 -1.82
N GLY A 153 -4.42 -0.52 -1.91
CA GLY A 153 -4.56 0.66 -1.07
C GLY A 153 -4.70 0.32 0.42
N ILE A 154 -5.49 -0.69 0.75
CA ILE A 154 -5.63 -1.22 2.12
C ILE A 154 -4.27 -1.68 2.64
N LEU A 155 -3.56 -2.53 1.90
CA LEU A 155 -2.24 -3.03 2.31
C LEU A 155 -1.22 -1.89 2.44
N MET A 156 -1.21 -0.94 1.50
CA MET A 156 -0.32 0.22 1.57
C MET A 156 -0.59 1.08 2.81
N SER A 157 -1.87 1.33 3.15
CA SER A 157 -2.26 2.10 4.34
C SER A 157 -1.81 1.42 5.63
N GLU A 158 -1.97 0.10 5.73
CA GLU A 158 -1.49 -0.69 6.85
C GLU A 158 0.04 -0.61 7.00
N LEU A 159 0.78 -0.69 5.89
CA LEU A 159 2.23 -0.61 5.91
C LEU A 159 2.73 0.79 6.26
N ILE A 160 2.05 1.83 5.79
CA ILE A 160 2.34 3.22 6.17
C ILE A 160 2.16 3.40 7.68
N ALA A 161 1.04 2.93 8.24
CA ALA A 161 0.78 3.00 9.68
C ALA A 161 1.82 2.23 10.51
N ARG A 162 2.40 1.17 9.95
CA ARG A 162 3.48 0.36 10.56
C ARG A 162 4.88 0.93 10.36
N GLY A 163 5.00 2.13 9.79
CA GLY A 163 6.31 2.75 9.48
C GLY A 163 7.06 2.12 8.31
N LYS A 164 6.43 1.20 7.56
CA LYS A 164 7.00 0.49 6.41
C LYS A 164 6.55 1.08 5.06
N GLY A 165 6.19 2.34 5.01
CA GLY A 165 5.63 2.96 3.80
C GLY A 165 6.04 4.42 3.63
N LYS A 166 7.27 4.78 4.00
CA LYS A 166 7.80 6.13 3.78
C LYS A 166 8.01 6.36 2.28
N ARG A 167 8.73 5.45 1.63
CA ARG A 167 9.08 5.55 0.21
C ARG A 167 8.28 4.56 -0.63
N ILE A 168 7.43 5.09 -1.51
CA ILE A 168 6.51 4.29 -2.33
C ILE A 168 6.72 4.61 -3.81
N LEU A 169 6.84 3.56 -4.62
CA LEU A 169 6.85 3.65 -6.07
C LEU A 169 5.71 2.83 -6.65
N VAL A 170 4.81 3.47 -7.38
CA VAL A 170 3.78 2.80 -8.16
C VAL A 170 4.19 2.81 -9.63
N VAL A 171 4.23 1.64 -10.25
CA VAL A 171 4.54 1.45 -11.67
C VAL A 171 3.31 0.89 -12.37
N THR A 172 2.77 1.64 -13.32
CA THR A 172 1.57 1.24 -14.08
C THR A 172 1.67 1.66 -15.54
N VAL A 173 0.66 1.38 -16.35
CA VAL A 173 0.59 1.87 -17.73
C VAL A 173 0.12 3.34 -17.75
N LYS A 174 0.56 4.10 -18.73
CA LYS A 174 0.31 5.56 -18.80
C LYS A 174 -1.17 5.93 -18.69
N SER A 175 -2.07 5.15 -19.28
CA SER A 175 -3.52 5.37 -19.25
C SER A 175 -4.14 5.23 -17.86
N MET A 176 -3.58 4.37 -17.00
CA MET A 176 -4.12 4.08 -15.66
C MET A 176 -3.57 4.99 -14.56
N MET A 177 -2.49 5.74 -14.82
CA MET A 177 -1.82 6.56 -13.80
C MET A 177 -2.77 7.54 -13.11
N THR A 178 -3.62 8.24 -13.86
CA THR A 178 -4.54 9.24 -13.31
C THR A 178 -5.62 8.60 -12.44
N GLN A 179 -6.16 7.45 -12.87
CA GLN A 179 -7.15 6.72 -12.09
C GLN A 179 -6.54 6.20 -10.80
N PHE A 180 -5.40 5.52 -10.88
CA PHE A 180 -4.71 4.98 -9.70
C PHE A 180 -4.37 6.09 -8.69
N GLN A 181 -3.87 7.22 -9.17
CA GLN A 181 -3.54 8.39 -8.36
C GLN A 181 -4.77 8.95 -7.62
N LYS A 182 -5.91 9.08 -8.33
CA LYS A 182 -7.17 9.54 -7.74
C LYS A 182 -7.72 8.58 -6.69
N GLU A 183 -7.70 7.26 -6.96
CA GLU A 183 -8.15 6.25 -6.01
C GLU A 183 -7.31 6.28 -4.72
N MET A 184 -5.99 6.35 -4.83
CA MET A 184 -5.10 6.42 -3.67
C MET A 184 -5.31 7.69 -2.85
N TRP A 185 -5.49 8.84 -3.51
CA TRP A 185 -5.75 10.09 -2.81
C TRP A 185 -7.14 10.13 -2.15
N ASN A 186 -8.19 9.85 -2.93
CA ASN A 186 -9.56 10.04 -2.49
C ASN A 186 -9.99 9.04 -1.41
N ARG A 187 -9.44 7.82 -1.44
CA ARG A 187 -9.87 6.75 -0.53
C ARG A 187 -8.91 6.52 0.62
N PHE A 188 -7.61 6.68 0.38
CA PHE A 188 -6.57 6.31 1.34
C PHE A 188 -5.70 7.49 1.78
N THR A 189 -5.93 8.70 1.26
CA THR A 189 -5.11 9.89 1.52
C THR A 189 -3.60 9.68 1.23
N ILE A 190 -3.28 8.80 0.27
CA ILE A 190 -1.91 8.53 -0.15
C ILE A 190 -1.56 9.45 -1.33
N PRO A 191 -0.72 10.48 -1.14
CA PRO A 191 -0.36 11.44 -2.18
C PRO A 191 0.72 10.86 -3.09
N LEU A 192 0.34 10.39 -4.27
CA LEU A 192 1.30 9.92 -5.27
C LEU A 192 1.67 11.06 -6.22
N VAL A 193 2.94 11.43 -6.30
CA VAL A 193 3.44 12.42 -7.26
C VAL A 193 3.75 11.73 -8.58
N ARG A 194 3.16 12.22 -9.67
CA ARG A 194 3.42 11.69 -11.01
C ARG A 194 4.79 12.10 -11.51
N LEU A 195 5.61 11.11 -11.87
CA LEU A 195 6.89 11.29 -12.53
C LEU A 195 6.76 10.91 -14.02
N ASP A 196 7.00 11.89 -14.89
CA ASP A 196 7.24 11.69 -16.31
C ASP A 196 8.67 12.11 -16.66
N SER A 197 9.12 11.83 -17.89
CA SER A 197 10.48 12.15 -18.31
C SER A 197 10.81 13.63 -18.15
N SER A 198 9.86 14.52 -18.44
CA SER A 198 10.06 15.98 -18.35
C SER A 198 10.21 16.43 -16.89
N ARG A 199 9.44 15.83 -15.97
CA ARG A 199 9.55 16.15 -14.53
C ARG A 199 10.84 15.61 -13.95
N ILE A 200 11.24 14.38 -14.30
CA ILE A 200 12.51 13.80 -13.87
C ILE A 200 13.69 14.68 -14.34
N GLN A 201 13.67 15.14 -15.59
CA GLN A 201 14.70 16.04 -16.11
C GLN A 201 14.74 17.39 -15.37
N ARG A 202 13.58 17.99 -15.07
CA ARG A 202 13.52 19.22 -14.26
C ARG A 202 14.09 19.02 -12.85
N ILE A 203 13.75 17.90 -12.20
CA ILE A 203 14.30 17.55 -10.89
C ILE A 203 15.83 17.43 -10.98
N ARG A 204 16.34 16.71 -11.99
CA ARG A 204 17.79 16.57 -12.20
C ARG A 204 18.48 17.91 -12.41
N ALA A 205 17.87 18.82 -13.15
CA ALA A 205 18.43 20.16 -13.41
C ALA A 205 18.45 21.04 -12.14
N SER A 206 17.57 20.78 -11.17
CA SER A 206 17.50 21.54 -9.91
C SER A 206 18.32 20.93 -8.75
N LEU A 207 18.88 19.73 -8.96
CA LEU A 207 19.64 19.02 -7.91
C LEU A 207 21.13 18.94 -8.24
N PRO A 208 21.99 18.82 -7.22
CA PRO A 208 23.40 18.48 -7.43
C PRO A 208 23.55 17.20 -8.25
N SER A 209 24.59 17.09 -9.05
CA SER A 209 24.81 15.97 -10.00
C SER A 209 24.95 14.60 -9.31
N ASN A 210 25.33 14.58 -8.04
CA ASN A 210 25.46 13.37 -7.22
C ASN A 210 24.14 12.95 -6.53
N TYR A 211 23.06 13.73 -6.67
CA TYR A 211 21.78 13.42 -6.03
C TYR A 211 20.89 12.59 -6.95
N ASN A 212 20.30 11.52 -6.40
CA ASN A 212 19.40 10.66 -7.15
C ASN A 212 18.01 11.31 -7.27
N PRO A 213 17.50 11.58 -8.48
CA PRO A 213 16.23 12.27 -8.69
C PRO A 213 15.02 11.49 -8.16
N PHE A 214 15.13 10.17 -8.00
CA PHE A 214 14.08 9.34 -7.41
C PHE A 214 13.98 9.47 -5.89
N PHE A 215 14.89 10.21 -5.24
CA PHE A 215 14.80 10.54 -3.81
C PHE A 215 14.07 11.85 -3.53
N TYR A 216 13.75 12.63 -4.56
CA TYR A 216 13.14 13.95 -4.40
C TYR A 216 11.73 13.91 -3.81
N TYR A 217 10.92 12.91 -4.20
CA TYR A 217 9.60 12.67 -3.65
C TYR A 217 9.53 11.30 -3.01
N ASP A 218 8.93 11.22 -1.83
CA ASP A 218 8.80 9.95 -1.10
C ASP A 218 7.78 8.99 -1.75
N LYS A 219 6.67 9.52 -2.27
CA LYS A 219 5.59 8.72 -2.85
C LYS A 219 5.34 9.11 -4.30
N THR A 220 5.59 8.19 -5.20
CA THR A 220 5.60 8.49 -6.64
C THR A 220 4.84 7.46 -7.46
N ILE A 221 4.29 7.91 -8.60
CA ILE A 221 3.71 7.05 -9.62
C ILE A 221 4.36 7.36 -10.97
N VAL A 222 4.75 6.31 -11.69
CA VAL A 222 5.47 6.44 -12.96
C VAL A 222 4.97 5.40 -13.97
N SER A 223 5.02 5.72 -15.26
CA SER A 223 4.69 4.74 -16.28
C SER A 223 5.85 3.78 -16.52
N ILE A 224 5.54 2.48 -16.69
CA ILE A 224 6.54 1.47 -17.00
C ILE A 224 7.31 1.81 -18.29
N ASP A 225 6.65 2.46 -19.24
CA ASP A 225 7.26 2.88 -20.50
C ASP A 225 8.25 4.04 -20.35
N THR A 226 8.11 4.83 -19.28
CA THR A 226 9.09 5.86 -18.92
C THR A 226 10.35 5.21 -18.34
N LEU A 227 10.19 4.27 -17.41
CA LEU A 227 11.32 3.63 -16.72
C LEU A 227 12.10 2.64 -17.59
N LYS A 228 11.43 1.96 -18.55
CA LYS A 228 12.09 0.99 -19.43
C LYS A 228 13.13 1.59 -20.40
N ARG A 229 13.17 2.91 -20.54
CA ARG A 229 14.23 3.64 -21.27
C ARG A 229 15.56 3.53 -20.51
N ASP A 230 16.10 2.35 -20.53
CA ASP A 230 17.02 1.68 -19.65
C ASP A 230 18.32 2.46 -19.36
N VAL A 231 18.92 3.07 -20.38
CA VAL A 231 20.24 3.68 -20.27
C VAL A 231 20.24 4.94 -19.39
N GLU A 232 19.15 5.68 -19.37
CA GLU A 232 19.09 6.97 -18.67
C GLU A 232 18.80 6.83 -17.16
N TYR A 233 17.95 5.88 -16.78
CA TYR A 233 17.46 5.77 -15.40
C TYR A 233 18.06 4.62 -14.62
N ARG A 234 18.69 3.66 -15.27
CA ARG A 234 19.15 2.41 -14.67
C ARG A 234 20.04 2.62 -13.46
N THR A 235 21.10 3.41 -13.60
CA THR A 235 22.03 3.71 -12.49
C THR A 235 21.31 4.35 -11.29
N HIS A 236 20.34 5.24 -11.55
CA HIS A 236 19.56 5.85 -10.50
C HIS A 236 18.65 4.86 -9.79
N LEU A 237 18.04 3.92 -10.53
CA LEU A 237 17.17 2.88 -9.98
C LEU A 237 17.97 1.83 -9.21
N GLU A 238 19.14 1.44 -9.69
CA GLU A 238 20.07 0.53 -9.01
C GLU A 238 20.56 1.07 -7.66
N ASN A 239 20.66 2.38 -7.53
CA ASN A 239 21.08 3.08 -6.31
C ASN A 239 19.90 3.62 -5.49
N ALA A 240 18.67 3.26 -5.82
CA ALA A 240 17.47 3.63 -5.06
C ALA A 240 16.91 2.42 -4.33
N TYR A 241 16.17 2.69 -3.25
CA TYR A 241 15.44 1.68 -2.49
C TYR A 241 14.08 2.22 -2.08
N TRP A 242 13.07 1.38 -2.10
CA TRP A 242 11.71 1.72 -1.71
C TRP A 242 11.19 0.76 -0.65
N ASP A 243 10.43 1.29 0.29
CA ASP A 243 9.72 0.45 1.27
C ASP A 243 8.63 -0.37 0.57
N ILE A 244 7.89 0.27 -0.36
CA ILE A 244 6.83 -0.38 -1.13
C ILE A 244 7.00 -0.09 -2.61
N ILE A 245 6.98 -1.14 -3.43
CA ILE A 245 6.78 -1.03 -4.87
C ILE A 245 5.46 -1.73 -5.24
N VAL A 246 4.61 -1.02 -6.00
CA VAL A 246 3.41 -1.57 -6.60
C VAL A 246 3.60 -1.67 -8.11
N ILE A 247 3.39 -2.85 -8.69
CA ILE A 247 3.37 -3.05 -10.14
C ILE A 247 1.94 -3.40 -10.55
N ASP A 248 1.29 -2.47 -11.19
CA ASP A 248 -0.03 -2.66 -11.75
C ASP A 248 0.06 -3.25 -13.18
N GLU A 249 -0.94 -4.06 -13.56
CA GLU A 249 -0.93 -4.85 -14.81
C GLU A 249 0.34 -5.71 -14.94
N ALA A 250 0.66 -6.46 -13.87
CA ALA A 250 1.90 -7.21 -13.71
C ALA A 250 2.16 -8.23 -14.83
N GLN A 251 1.14 -8.70 -15.56
CA GLN A 251 1.33 -9.56 -16.75
C GLN A 251 2.20 -8.88 -17.83
N ASN A 252 2.33 -7.56 -17.82
CA ASN A 252 3.19 -6.85 -18.76
C ASN A 252 4.68 -6.96 -18.45
N VAL A 253 5.04 -7.41 -17.25
CA VAL A 253 6.42 -7.60 -16.81
C VAL A 253 6.82 -9.06 -16.72
N ALA A 254 5.89 -9.99 -16.92
CA ALA A 254 6.18 -11.43 -17.00
C ALA A 254 7.15 -11.75 -18.16
N GLU A 255 7.98 -12.74 -17.96
CA GLU A 255 8.86 -13.24 -19.01
C GLU A 255 8.07 -13.99 -20.09
N ARG A 256 8.34 -13.69 -21.35
CA ARG A 256 7.70 -14.30 -22.50
C ARG A 256 8.77 -14.79 -23.47
N GLY A 257 8.92 -16.12 -23.58
CA GLY A 257 9.92 -16.74 -24.44
C GLY A 257 11.35 -16.63 -23.92
N ASP A 258 12.32 -16.94 -24.76
CA ASP A 258 13.73 -17.07 -24.38
C ASP A 258 14.46 -15.72 -24.22
N HIS A 259 13.89 -14.65 -24.71
CA HIS A 259 14.46 -13.31 -24.56
C HIS A 259 13.78 -12.52 -23.46
N GLN A 260 14.58 -12.13 -22.47
CA GLN A 260 14.11 -11.30 -21.36
C GLN A 260 13.79 -9.88 -21.85
N ALA A 261 12.51 -9.53 -21.87
CA ALA A 261 12.05 -8.20 -22.27
C ALA A 261 12.57 -7.10 -21.32
N GLN A 262 12.77 -5.89 -21.83
CA GLN A 262 13.22 -4.74 -21.02
C GLN A 262 12.33 -4.51 -19.78
N ARG A 263 11.00 -4.71 -19.90
CA ARG A 263 10.06 -4.57 -18.78
C ARG A 263 10.29 -5.62 -17.69
N SER A 264 10.61 -6.86 -18.06
CA SER A 264 10.90 -7.93 -17.10
C SER A 264 12.21 -7.67 -16.35
N ARG A 265 13.26 -7.25 -17.07
CA ARG A 265 14.53 -6.84 -16.43
C ARG A 265 14.35 -5.69 -15.45
N LEU A 266 13.56 -4.68 -15.83
CA LEU A 266 13.21 -3.58 -14.94
C LEU A 266 12.48 -4.07 -13.69
N ALA A 267 11.46 -4.92 -13.85
CA ALA A 267 10.70 -5.43 -12.71
C ALA A 267 11.56 -6.27 -11.76
N LYS A 268 12.47 -7.08 -12.27
CA LYS A 268 13.45 -7.81 -11.43
C LYS A 268 14.35 -6.85 -10.65
N LEU A 269 14.90 -5.82 -11.31
CA LEU A 269 15.68 -4.80 -10.64
C LEU A 269 14.87 -4.14 -9.50
N LEU A 270 13.62 -3.77 -9.76
CA LEU A 270 12.74 -3.15 -8.76
C LEU A 270 12.42 -4.14 -7.62
N ALA A 271 12.27 -5.44 -7.91
CA ALA A 271 12.07 -6.46 -6.90
C ALA A 271 13.25 -6.53 -5.91
N ASP A 272 14.48 -6.40 -6.41
CA ASP A 272 15.69 -6.39 -5.59
C ASP A 272 15.86 -5.07 -4.80
N ARG A 273 15.18 -4.02 -5.22
CA ARG A 273 15.25 -2.67 -4.63
C ARG A 273 14.03 -2.29 -3.80
N SER A 274 13.28 -3.27 -3.32
CA SER A 274 12.12 -3.06 -2.46
C SER A 274 12.07 -4.04 -1.28
N ASP A 275 11.55 -3.58 -0.16
CA ASP A 275 11.15 -4.48 0.92
C ASP A 275 9.83 -5.14 0.58
N THR A 276 8.79 -4.35 0.40
CA THR A 276 7.46 -4.80 -0.02
C THR A 276 7.29 -4.71 -1.52
N MET A 277 6.70 -5.75 -2.12
CA MET A 277 6.27 -5.76 -3.52
C MET A 277 4.83 -6.24 -3.66
N ILE A 278 3.99 -5.39 -4.24
CA ILE A 278 2.59 -5.69 -4.53
C ILE A 278 2.42 -5.72 -6.03
N MET A 279 2.02 -6.86 -6.58
CA MET A 279 1.71 -7.01 -7.99
C MET A 279 0.20 -7.14 -8.19
N LEU A 280 -0.35 -6.43 -9.17
CA LEU A 280 -1.78 -6.47 -9.50
C LEU A 280 -1.95 -6.99 -10.93
N SER A 281 -2.79 -8.00 -11.13
CA SER A 281 -3.13 -8.51 -12.46
C SER A 281 -4.49 -9.18 -12.47
N ALA A 282 -5.30 -8.94 -13.49
CA ALA A 282 -6.51 -9.73 -13.70
C ALA A 282 -6.24 -11.03 -14.46
N THR A 283 -5.15 -11.06 -15.22
CA THR A 283 -4.73 -12.18 -16.07
C THR A 283 -3.24 -12.46 -15.82
N PRO A 284 -2.88 -13.09 -14.69
CA PRO A 284 -1.49 -13.20 -14.23
C PRO A 284 -0.62 -14.07 -15.14
N HIS A 285 -1.21 -14.84 -16.06
CA HIS A 285 -0.49 -15.65 -17.03
C HIS A 285 -1.17 -15.59 -18.42
N ASP A 286 -0.39 -15.82 -19.44
CA ASP A 286 -0.80 -15.89 -20.85
C ASP A 286 -0.99 -17.33 -21.36
N GLY A 287 -1.27 -18.27 -20.45
CA GLY A 287 -1.37 -19.70 -20.72
C GLY A 287 -0.05 -20.45 -20.60
N ARG A 288 1.07 -19.77 -20.35
CA ARG A 288 2.40 -20.37 -20.21
C ARG A 288 2.82 -20.41 -18.74
N ALA A 289 3.18 -21.60 -18.25
CA ALA A 289 3.66 -21.79 -16.87
C ALA A 289 4.84 -20.87 -16.55
N LYS A 290 5.82 -20.74 -17.44
CA LYS A 290 7.01 -19.89 -17.29
C LYS A 290 6.69 -18.41 -17.04
N SER A 291 5.66 -17.87 -17.71
CA SER A 291 5.24 -16.46 -17.50
C SER A 291 4.81 -16.22 -16.06
N PHE A 292 3.95 -17.09 -15.54
CA PHE A 292 3.48 -16.99 -14.17
C PHE A 292 4.60 -17.25 -13.14
N ALA A 293 5.41 -18.29 -13.37
CA ALA A 293 6.56 -18.59 -12.53
C ALA A 293 7.54 -17.41 -12.43
N SER A 294 7.73 -16.66 -13.52
CA SER A 294 8.59 -15.48 -13.51
C SER A 294 8.07 -14.38 -12.58
N LEU A 295 6.74 -14.18 -12.45
CA LEU A 295 6.14 -13.25 -11.52
C LEU A 295 6.31 -13.72 -10.07
N MET A 296 6.12 -15.02 -9.81
CA MET A 296 6.31 -15.59 -8.47
C MET A 296 7.77 -15.45 -8.02
N ASN A 297 8.72 -15.73 -8.89
CA ASN A 297 10.15 -15.60 -8.59
C ASN A 297 10.63 -14.15 -8.45
N MET A 298 9.87 -13.16 -8.94
CA MET A 298 10.11 -11.75 -8.60
C MET A 298 9.65 -11.42 -7.16
N LEU A 299 8.62 -12.10 -6.68
CA LEU A 299 8.15 -11.96 -5.30
C LEU A 299 9.04 -12.72 -4.31
N ASP A 300 9.36 -13.97 -4.64
CA ASP A 300 10.28 -14.80 -3.86
C ASP A 300 11.16 -15.62 -4.83
N PRO A 301 12.46 -15.30 -4.94
CA PRO A 301 13.37 -16.00 -5.86
C PRO A 301 13.48 -17.51 -5.62
N THR A 302 13.05 -18.00 -4.45
CA THR A 302 13.09 -19.41 -4.07
C THR A 302 11.76 -20.13 -4.24
N ALA A 303 10.69 -19.42 -4.64
CA ALA A 303 9.35 -19.98 -4.69
C ALA A 303 9.21 -21.11 -5.73
N ILE A 304 9.69 -20.90 -6.93
CA ILE A 304 9.56 -21.86 -8.03
C ILE A 304 10.94 -22.21 -8.58
N ALA A 305 11.41 -23.41 -8.24
CA ALA A 305 12.70 -23.92 -8.72
C ALA A 305 12.65 -24.35 -10.20
N ASN A 306 11.56 -25.02 -10.60
CA ASN A 306 11.34 -25.43 -11.98
C ASN A 306 10.12 -24.71 -12.57
N PRO A 307 10.32 -23.76 -13.50
CA PRO A 307 9.22 -23.00 -14.11
C PRO A 307 8.23 -23.83 -14.94
N ASP A 308 8.59 -25.04 -15.32
CA ASP A 308 7.73 -25.94 -16.10
C ASP A 308 6.93 -26.92 -15.22
N ASP A 309 7.32 -27.09 -13.94
CA ASP A 309 6.70 -28.05 -13.03
C ASP A 309 6.70 -27.46 -11.60
N TYR A 310 5.57 -26.89 -11.17
CA TYR A 310 5.34 -26.34 -9.84
C TYR A 310 3.90 -26.56 -9.39
N THR A 311 3.68 -26.55 -8.10
CA THR A 311 2.41 -26.86 -7.45
C THR A 311 1.80 -25.61 -6.80
N PRO A 312 0.50 -25.61 -6.43
CA PRO A 312 -0.10 -24.55 -5.63
C PRO A 312 0.58 -24.30 -4.29
N GLU A 313 1.20 -25.32 -3.70
CA GLU A 313 1.94 -25.23 -2.44
C GLU A 313 3.18 -24.36 -2.56
N ASP A 314 3.89 -24.40 -3.69
CA ASP A 314 5.11 -23.61 -3.95
C ASP A 314 4.82 -22.10 -3.96
N ILE A 315 3.60 -21.72 -4.31
CA ILE A 315 3.15 -20.33 -4.41
C ILE A 315 2.25 -19.88 -3.23
N LYS A 316 2.06 -20.76 -2.25
CA LYS A 316 1.18 -20.51 -1.12
C LYS A 316 1.56 -19.24 -0.37
N GLY A 317 0.59 -18.35 -0.22
CA GLY A 317 0.77 -17.05 0.44
C GLY A 317 1.54 -16.00 -0.40
N LEU A 318 1.93 -16.30 -1.65
CA LEU A 318 2.48 -15.32 -2.59
C LEU A 318 1.42 -14.80 -3.57
N CYS A 319 0.35 -15.55 -3.76
CA CYS A 319 -0.69 -15.19 -4.72
C CYS A 319 -2.08 -15.38 -4.09
N ILE A 320 -2.96 -14.43 -4.35
CA ILE A 320 -4.40 -14.58 -4.09
C ILE A 320 -5.12 -14.33 -5.40
N ARG A 321 -6.04 -15.25 -5.74
CA ARG A 321 -6.83 -15.18 -6.97
C ARG A 321 -8.26 -15.60 -6.70
N ARG A 322 -9.20 -14.70 -6.98
CA ARG A 322 -10.63 -14.94 -6.79
C ARG A 322 -11.42 -14.49 -8.01
N PHE A 323 -12.51 -15.15 -8.24
CA PHE A 323 -13.49 -14.81 -9.26
C PHE A 323 -14.75 -14.24 -8.58
N LYS A 324 -15.59 -13.54 -9.35
CA LYS A 324 -16.86 -13.00 -8.83
C LYS A 324 -17.74 -14.06 -8.16
N LYS A 325 -17.71 -15.30 -8.68
CA LYS A 325 -18.44 -16.43 -8.10
C LYS A 325 -17.95 -16.81 -6.70
N ASP A 326 -16.64 -16.64 -6.42
CA ASP A 326 -16.03 -17.08 -5.16
C ASP A 326 -16.34 -16.10 -4.01
N VAL A 327 -16.75 -14.88 -4.33
CA VAL A 327 -17.10 -13.83 -3.36
C VAL A 327 -18.58 -13.44 -3.38
N LYS A 328 -19.42 -14.17 -4.14
CA LYS A 328 -20.84 -13.86 -4.35
C LYS A 328 -21.61 -13.75 -3.03
N ASP A 329 -21.33 -14.64 -2.09
CA ASP A 329 -21.99 -14.68 -0.78
C ASP A 329 -21.63 -13.50 0.13
N GLN A 330 -20.47 -12.88 -0.09
CA GLN A 330 -20.00 -11.74 0.69
C GLN A 330 -20.53 -10.39 0.16
N VAL A 331 -21.06 -10.37 -1.05
CA VAL A 331 -21.43 -9.14 -1.78
C VAL A 331 -22.95 -8.91 -1.80
N GLY A 332 -23.73 -9.80 -1.18
CA GLY A 332 -25.17 -9.60 -0.96
C GLY A 332 -25.99 -9.33 -2.24
N GLY A 333 -25.62 -9.93 -3.39
CA GLY A 333 -26.35 -9.76 -4.65
C GLY A 333 -25.96 -8.52 -5.48
N ALA A 334 -24.94 -7.76 -5.09
CA ALA A 334 -24.49 -6.58 -5.83
C ALA A 334 -23.89 -6.89 -7.21
N PHE A 335 -23.54 -8.15 -7.49
CA PHE A 335 -23.14 -8.57 -8.83
C PHE A 335 -24.33 -9.17 -9.57
N LEU A 336 -24.83 -8.42 -10.54
CA LEU A 336 -25.79 -8.93 -11.50
C LEU A 336 -25.13 -9.98 -12.40
N GLU A 337 -25.89 -10.98 -12.81
CA GLU A 337 -25.41 -11.94 -13.79
C GLU A 337 -25.20 -11.26 -15.15
N ARG A 338 -24.14 -11.67 -15.85
CA ARG A 338 -23.85 -11.14 -17.16
C ARG A 338 -24.81 -11.76 -18.18
N GLU A 339 -25.66 -10.94 -18.75
CA GLU A 339 -26.43 -11.31 -19.95
C GLU A 339 -25.64 -10.86 -21.19
N VAL A 340 -25.49 -11.79 -22.14
CA VAL A 340 -24.80 -11.48 -23.41
C VAL A 340 -25.86 -11.39 -24.49
N HIS A 341 -26.14 -10.15 -24.92
CA HIS A 341 -26.96 -9.89 -26.08
C HIS A 341 -26.08 -9.78 -27.31
N LEU A 342 -26.29 -10.67 -28.29
CA LEU A 342 -25.59 -10.62 -29.56
C LEU A 342 -26.45 -9.86 -30.56
N GLU A 343 -26.16 -8.61 -30.80
CA GLU A 343 -26.82 -7.85 -31.87
C GLU A 343 -25.98 -7.89 -33.14
N ARG A 344 -26.59 -8.25 -34.23
CA ARG A 344 -25.97 -8.24 -35.57
C ARG A 344 -26.45 -6.99 -36.29
N CYS A 345 -25.52 -6.07 -36.53
CA CYS A 345 -25.76 -4.91 -37.37
C CYS A 345 -25.24 -5.20 -38.77
N HIS A 346 -26.04 -4.90 -39.80
CA HIS A 346 -25.59 -4.94 -41.18
C HIS A 346 -24.86 -3.62 -41.48
N ALA A 347 -23.71 -3.73 -42.15
CA ALA A 347 -23.01 -2.56 -42.66
C ALA A 347 -23.87 -1.83 -43.72
N SER A 348 -23.70 -0.55 -43.80
CA SER A 348 -24.32 0.22 -44.91
C SER A 348 -23.61 -0.10 -46.23
N ALA A 349 -24.28 0.10 -47.35
CA ALA A 349 -23.68 -0.12 -48.67
C ALA A 349 -22.38 0.66 -48.90
N ARG A 350 -22.21 1.82 -48.21
CA ARG A 350 -20.98 2.62 -48.27
C ARG A 350 -19.84 1.99 -47.44
N GLU A 351 -20.17 1.40 -46.33
CA GLU A 351 -19.19 0.71 -45.47
C GLU A 351 -18.73 -0.59 -46.15
N GLU A 352 -19.66 -1.35 -46.75
CA GLU A 352 -19.32 -2.55 -47.49
C GLU A 352 -18.41 -2.22 -48.67
N TYR A 353 -18.74 -1.18 -49.46
CA TYR A 353 -17.90 -0.71 -50.57
C TYR A 353 -16.50 -0.28 -50.09
N ALA A 354 -16.40 0.43 -48.99
CA ALA A 354 -15.11 0.81 -48.41
C ALA A 354 -14.29 -0.40 -47.94
N TYR A 355 -14.96 -1.45 -47.41
CA TYR A 355 -14.33 -2.68 -47.04
C TYR A 355 -13.83 -3.49 -48.24
N ASP A 356 -14.64 -3.56 -49.32
CA ASP A 356 -14.25 -4.25 -50.55
C ASP A 356 -13.01 -3.59 -51.18
N LEU A 357 -13.02 -2.26 -51.28
CA LEU A 357 -11.85 -1.51 -51.75
C LEU A 357 -10.61 -1.78 -50.91
N PHE A 358 -10.80 -1.87 -49.58
CA PHE A 358 -9.69 -2.20 -48.64
C PHE A 358 -9.21 -3.61 -48.83
N ALA A 359 -10.12 -4.59 -49.00
CA ALA A 359 -9.78 -5.98 -49.18
C ALA A 359 -8.96 -6.24 -50.47
N GLU A 360 -9.36 -5.53 -51.58
CA GLU A 360 -8.72 -5.61 -52.86
C GLU A 360 -7.41 -4.80 -52.92
N MET A 361 -7.16 -3.92 -51.95
CA MET A 361 -5.98 -3.07 -51.94
C MET A 361 -4.67 -3.88 -51.83
N GLU A 362 -3.86 -3.82 -52.89
CA GLU A 362 -2.50 -4.30 -52.90
C GLU A 362 -1.55 -3.15 -52.45
N LEU A 363 -0.75 -3.42 -51.42
CA LEU A 363 0.28 -2.49 -50.99
C LEU A 363 1.59 -2.85 -51.68
N ASP A 364 1.91 -2.12 -52.70
CA ASP A 364 3.20 -2.19 -53.38
C ASP A 364 4.26 -1.54 -52.46
N MET A 365 4.83 -2.35 -51.57
CA MET A 365 5.87 -1.91 -50.63
C MET A 365 7.21 -2.50 -51.08
N ASP A 366 7.74 -1.94 -52.10
CA ASP A 366 9.11 -2.23 -52.59
C ASP A 366 10.12 -1.51 -51.69
N ILE A 367 10.32 -2.03 -50.50
CA ILE A 367 11.42 -1.61 -49.59
C ILE A 367 12.13 -2.84 -49.04
N GLY A 368 13.26 -3.11 -49.68
CA GLY A 368 14.31 -4.07 -49.37
C GLY A 368 14.18 -4.93 -48.09
N LYS A 369 14.28 -6.23 -48.28
CA LYS A 369 14.59 -7.31 -47.31
C LYS A 369 13.58 -7.63 -46.18
N GLU A 370 12.46 -6.98 -46.00
CA GLU A 370 11.49 -7.35 -44.95
C GLU A 370 10.08 -7.56 -45.53
N ARG A 371 9.77 -8.76 -45.97
CA ARG A 371 8.45 -9.22 -46.47
C ARG A 371 7.26 -9.07 -45.46
N GLY A 372 7.49 -8.54 -44.26
CA GLY A 372 6.48 -8.46 -43.19
C GLY A 372 5.84 -7.08 -42.96
N ARG A 373 6.43 -5.98 -43.44
CA ARG A 373 5.97 -4.61 -43.07
C ARG A 373 4.67 -4.18 -43.77
N GLY A 374 4.45 -4.62 -45.00
CA GLY A 374 3.21 -4.36 -45.73
C GLY A 374 2.00 -5.00 -45.08
N HIS A 375 2.12 -6.24 -44.64
CA HIS A 375 1.06 -6.96 -43.95
C HIS A 375 0.71 -6.32 -42.60
N LEU A 376 1.71 -5.90 -41.81
CA LEU A 376 1.51 -5.22 -40.55
C LEU A 376 0.79 -3.87 -40.72
N PHE A 377 1.11 -3.12 -41.76
CA PHE A 377 0.42 -1.87 -42.07
C PHE A 377 -1.02 -2.12 -42.51
N LYS A 378 -1.28 -3.10 -43.38
CA LYS A 378 -2.63 -3.50 -43.81
C LYS A 378 -3.48 -3.91 -42.59
N THR A 379 -2.95 -4.78 -41.71
CA THR A 379 -3.63 -5.17 -40.47
C THR A 379 -3.89 -3.99 -39.51
N GLY A 380 -2.97 -3.04 -39.42
CA GLY A 380 -3.15 -1.81 -38.64
C GLY A 380 -4.22 -0.90 -39.20
N LEU A 381 -4.29 -0.78 -40.51
CA LEU A 381 -5.29 0.01 -41.21
C LEU A 381 -6.68 -0.63 -41.12
N GLU A 382 -6.76 -1.96 -41.24
CA GLU A 382 -7.99 -2.74 -41.02
C GLU A 382 -8.58 -2.52 -39.63
N LYS A 383 -7.76 -2.64 -38.59
CA LYS A 383 -8.17 -2.34 -37.21
C LYS A 383 -8.65 -0.90 -37.04
N SER A 384 -8.03 0.04 -37.73
CA SER A 384 -8.42 1.45 -37.70
C SER A 384 -9.77 1.68 -38.41
N LEU A 385 -10.01 0.99 -39.53
CA LEU A 385 -11.27 1.07 -40.30
C LEU A 385 -12.45 0.58 -39.45
N PHE A 386 -12.31 -0.59 -38.81
CA PHE A 386 -13.35 -1.14 -37.92
C PHE A 386 -13.50 -0.38 -36.60
N SER A 387 -12.48 0.36 -36.16
CA SER A 387 -12.57 1.18 -34.97
C SER A 387 -13.33 2.48 -35.24
N SER A 388 -12.97 3.19 -36.31
CA SER A 388 -13.63 4.43 -36.72
C SER A 388 -13.10 4.85 -38.09
N PRO A 389 -13.96 5.31 -39.04
CA PRO A 389 -13.53 5.86 -40.30
C PRO A 389 -12.53 7.02 -40.17
N ALA A 390 -12.73 7.88 -39.18
CA ALA A 390 -11.82 9.00 -38.87
C ALA A 390 -10.41 8.51 -38.45
N ALA A 391 -10.31 7.41 -37.72
CA ALA A 391 -9.01 6.83 -37.35
C ALA A 391 -8.29 6.23 -38.57
N CYS A 392 -9.03 5.64 -39.50
CA CYS A 392 -8.50 5.09 -40.72
C CYS A 392 -7.94 6.24 -41.59
N ILE A 393 -8.75 7.30 -41.87
CA ILE A 393 -8.33 8.47 -42.62
C ILE A 393 -7.07 9.10 -42.05
N LYS A 394 -7.03 9.35 -40.74
CA LYS A 394 -5.85 9.89 -40.06
C LYS A 394 -4.59 9.00 -40.20
N SER A 395 -4.77 7.69 -40.25
CA SER A 395 -3.66 6.74 -40.45
C SER A 395 -3.14 6.77 -41.88
N ILE A 396 -4.04 6.95 -42.87
CA ILE A 396 -3.70 7.13 -44.28
C ILE A 396 -2.99 8.46 -44.50
N ASP A 397 -3.55 9.58 -44.01
CA ASP A 397 -2.97 10.90 -44.12
C ASP A 397 -1.56 10.97 -43.52
N ALA A 398 -1.38 10.39 -42.34
CA ALA A 398 -0.07 10.31 -41.68
C ALA A 398 0.95 9.49 -42.51
N ARG A 399 0.49 8.54 -43.31
CA ARG A 399 1.35 7.76 -44.22
C ARG A 399 1.69 8.53 -45.46
N LEU A 400 0.70 9.19 -46.08
CA LEU A 400 0.89 10.05 -47.26
C LEU A 400 1.88 11.19 -46.99
N ALA A 401 1.73 11.86 -45.84
CA ALA A 401 2.66 12.90 -45.38
C ALA A 401 4.12 12.45 -45.19
N LYS A 402 4.35 11.15 -45.10
CA LYS A 402 5.72 10.56 -44.98
C LYS A 402 6.29 10.10 -46.31
N LEU A 403 5.46 10.00 -47.32
CA LEU A 403 5.84 9.59 -48.67
C LEU A 403 6.11 10.83 -49.59
N ASN A 404 5.56 11.96 -49.21
CA ASN A 404 5.87 13.29 -49.76
C ASN A 404 7.01 13.93 -48.93
#